data_5379c5b82c8d9d94d6afc7e81dd00f54
#
_entry.id   5379c5b82c8d9d94d6afc7e81dd00f54
#
_cell.length_a   1.000
_cell.length_b   1.000
_cell.length_c   1.000
_cell.angle_alpha   90.00
_cell.angle_beta   90.00
_cell.angle_gamma   90.00
#
_symmetry.space_group_name_H-M   'P 1'
#
loop_
_entity.id
_entity.type
_entity.pdbx_description
1 polymer ?
#
loop_
_entity_poly.entity_id
_entity_poly.type
_entity_poly.pdbx_seq_one_letter_code
_entity_poly.pdbx_strand_id
1 'polypeptide(L)'
;MSKTLLVAFSAGAAIIGGLLLLPVAAQSPGEPPVPGFARIYGRVSLDGEDITPAEGRVVAFVRGRACGIGTTLVAPTTPDTPEGDRGRTVYVVDVYPAGSGPGQLPGCAVPGDAIRLYFPDTRRFAFAQPAFAAAPLRADVVLGPELGQSRILPLIARDGVP
;
A
#
# COMPACT_ATOMS: atom_id res chain seq x y z
N MET A 1 75.38 -51.43 -4.73
CA MET A 1 74.39 -51.05 -5.79
C MET A 1 73.27 -50.31 -5.15
N SER A 2 73.38 -48.97 -5.12
CA SER A 2 72.42 -48.06 -4.47
C SER A 2 71.54 -47.45 -5.52
N LYS A 3 70.21 -47.65 -5.42
CA LYS A 3 69.17 -47.01 -6.30
C LYS A 3 68.64 -45.78 -5.60
N THR A 4 68.94 -44.62 -6.16
CA THR A 4 68.47 -43.32 -5.71
C THR A 4 67.06 -43.11 -6.29
N LEU A 5 66.06 -42.90 -5.41
CA LEU A 5 64.69 -42.61 -5.79
C LEU A 5 64.53 -41.09 -5.80
N LEU A 6 64.23 -40.54 -7.00
CA LEU A 6 63.88 -39.11 -7.18
C LEU A 6 62.39 -38.92 -6.90
N VAL A 7 62.06 -38.13 -5.89
CA VAL A 7 60.69 -37.71 -5.61
C VAL A 7 60.45 -36.32 -6.21
N ALA A 8 59.59 -36.24 -7.21
CA ALA A 8 59.18 -34.97 -7.81
C ALA A 8 58.07 -34.34 -6.96
N PHE A 9 58.34 -33.15 -6.42
CA PHE A 9 57.30 -32.32 -5.77
C PHE A 9 56.55 -31.52 -6.83
N SER A 10 55.27 -31.80 -7.02
CA SER A 10 54.36 -30.98 -7.79
C SER A 10 53.77 -29.89 -6.89
N ALA A 11 54.08 -28.64 -7.20
CA ALA A 11 53.49 -27.47 -6.55
C ALA A 11 52.06 -27.29 -7.02
N GLY A 12 51.09 -27.64 -6.17
CA GLY A 12 49.70 -27.34 -6.37
C GLY A 12 49.39 -25.89 -6.01
N ALA A 13 49.02 -25.06 -7.00
CA ALA A 13 48.53 -23.71 -6.77
C ALA A 13 47.13 -23.76 -6.13
N ALA A 14 47.01 -23.38 -4.86
CA ALA A 14 45.75 -23.19 -4.16
C ALA A 14 45.10 -21.87 -4.63
N ILE A 15 44.06 -21.96 -5.46
CA ILE A 15 43.18 -20.83 -5.78
C ILE A 15 42.30 -20.57 -4.55
N ILE A 16 42.67 -19.56 -3.76
CA ILE A 16 41.81 -19.05 -2.69
C ILE A 16 40.69 -18.23 -3.34
N GLY A 17 39.57 -18.89 -3.57
CA GLY A 17 38.32 -18.22 -3.98
C GLY A 17 37.85 -17.36 -2.82
N GLY A 18 38.10 -16.05 -2.91
CA GLY A 18 37.56 -15.07 -1.97
C GLY A 18 36.05 -15.02 -2.13
N LEU A 19 35.31 -15.66 -1.21
CA LEU A 19 33.86 -15.53 -1.07
C LEU A 19 33.59 -14.11 -0.55
N LEU A 20 33.23 -13.21 -1.44
CA LEU A 20 32.74 -11.89 -1.07
C LEU A 20 31.42 -12.07 -0.28
N LEU A 21 31.53 -12.16 1.03
CA LEU A 21 30.42 -12.03 1.95
C LEU A 21 29.91 -10.59 1.85
N LEU A 22 28.89 -10.36 1.02
CA LEU A 22 28.13 -9.12 1.06
C LEU A 22 27.55 -9.00 2.48
N PRO A 23 27.74 -7.86 3.17
CA PRO A 23 27.10 -7.68 4.46
C PRO A 23 25.58 -7.70 4.25
N VAL A 24 24.92 -8.77 4.70
CA VAL A 24 23.49 -8.76 4.93
C VAL A 24 23.30 -7.71 6.02
N ALA A 25 22.68 -6.58 5.67
CA ALA A 25 22.30 -5.58 6.64
C ALA A 25 21.41 -6.26 7.68
N ALA A 26 21.97 -6.56 8.84
CA ALA A 26 21.21 -7.10 9.95
C ALA A 26 20.21 -6.02 10.39
N GLN A 27 18.92 -6.29 10.24
CA GLN A 27 17.87 -5.45 10.82
C GLN A 27 18.14 -5.35 12.34
N SER A 28 18.09 -4.14 12.86
CA SER A 28 18.28 -3.90 14.30
C SER A 28 17.24 -4.71 15.08
N PRO A 29 17.64 -5.45 16.14
CA PRO A 29 16.69 -6.17 16.96
C PRO A 29 15.77 -5.16 17.65
N GLY A 30 14.50 -5.10 17.25
CA GLY A 30 13.49 -4.21 17.82
C GLY A 30 12.70 -3.36 16.83
N GLU A 31 13.15 -3.26 15.58
CA GLU A 31 12.32 -2.64 14.54
C GLU A 31 11.32 -3.68 14.01
N PRO A 32 9.99 -3.40 14.14
CA PRO A 32 8.99 -4.32 13.60
C PRO A 32 9.23 -4.46 12.09
N PRO A 33 9.05 -5.67 11.52
CA PRO A 33 9.19 -5.87 10.09
C PRO A 33 8.26 -4.88 9.37
N VAL A 34 8.81 -4.09 8.46
CA VAL A 34 8.01 -3.17 7.65
C VAL A 34 7.05 -4.04 6.83
N PRO A 35 5.74 -3.95 7.05
CA PRO A 35 4.79 -4.77 6.31
C PRO A 35 4.87 -4.43 4.84
N GLY A 36 4.72 -5.43 3.99
CA GLY A 36 4.73 -5.24 2.54
C GLY A 36 3.65 -4.28 2.05
N PHE A 37 2.51 -4.16 2.77
CA PHE A 37 1.42 -3.21 2.51
C PHE A 37 0.47 -3.21 3.72
N ALA A 38 -0.36 -2.14 3.83
CA ALA A 38 -1.48 -2.10 4.76
C ALA A 38 -2.78 -2.36 4.00
N ARG A 39 -3.57 -3.32 4.44
CA ARG A 39 -4.89 -3.59 3.88
C ARG A 39 -5.95 -2.76 4.59
N ILE A 40 -6.66 -1.91 3.84
CA ILE A 40 -7.81 -1.16 4.32
C ILE A 40 -9.05 -1.73 3.68
N TYR A 41 -10.09 -1.97 4.48
CA TYR A 41 -11.34 -2.55 4.02
C TYR A 41 -12.51 -2.00 4.83
N GLY A 42 -13.71 -2.10 4.29
CA GLY A 42 -14.92 -1.67 4.98
C GLY A 42 -16.08 -1.48 4.03
N ARG A 43 -17.20 -1.01 4.55
CA ARG A 43 -18.35 -0.64 3.73
C ARG A 43 -18.12 0.69 3.04
N VAL A 44 -18.70 0.82 1.86
CA VAL A 44 -18.76 2.09 1.15
C VAL A 44 -20.21 2.43 0.83
N SER A 45 -20.62 3.65 1.16
CA SER A 45 -21.98 4.13 0.93
C SER A 45 -22.01 5.56 0.40
N LEU A 46 -23.11 5.89 -0.25
CA LEU A 46 -23.46 7.25 -0.69
C LEU A 46 -24.84 7.57 -0.15
N ASP A 47 -24.97 8.62 0.64
CA ASP A 47 -26.22 9.05 1.26
C ASP A 47 -26.94 7.94 2.08
N GLY A 48 -26.13 7.04 2.68
CA GLY A 48 -26.61 5.94 3.50
C GLY A 48 -26.94 4.65 2.75
N GLU A 49 -26.90 4.68 1.41
CA GLU A 49 -27.16 3.53 0.55
C GLU A 49 -25.87 2.98 -0.06
N ASP A 50 -25.93 1.75 -0.57
CA ASP A 50 -24.79 1.15 -1.27
C ASP A 50 -24.54 1.87 -2.60
N ILE A 51 -23.29 1.97 -3.00
CA ILE A 51 -22.92 2.65 -4.25
C ILE A 51 -23.33 1.84 -5.49
N THR A 52 -23.55 2.55 -6.58
CA THR A 52 -23.80 1.96 -7.90
C THR A 52 -22.79 2.52 -8.91
N PRO A 53 -22.06 1.68 -9.66
CA PRO A 53 -22.06 0.22 -9.57
C PRO A 53 -21.42 -0.29 -8.27
N ALA A 54 -21.88 -1.46 -7.78
CA ALA A 54 -21.33 -2.07 -6.57
C ALA A 54 -19.92 -2.63 -6.81
N GLU A 55 -19.64 -3.09 -8.03
CA GLU A 55 -18.33 -3.56 -8.44
C GLU A 55 -17.56 -2.47 -9.18
N GLY A 56 -16.33 -2.23 -8.77
CA GLY A 56 -15.54 -1.16 -9.32
C GLY A 56 -14.14 -1.09 -8.71
N ARG A 57 -13.49 0.03 -8.93
CA ARG A 57 -12.13 0.27 -8.44
C ARG A 57 -12.13 1.26 -7.29
N VAL A 58 -11.12 1.11 -6.43
CA VAL A 58 -10.75 2.09 -5.42
C VAL A 58 -9.26 2.40 -5.53
N VAL A 59 -8.90 3.67 -5.42
CA VAL A 59 -7.51 4.12 -5.44
C VAL A 59 -7.21 4.85 -4.14
N ALA A 60 -6.14 4.44 -3.47
CA ALA A 60 -5.66 5.09 -2.26
C ALA A 60 -4.60 6.13 -2.61
N PHE A 61 -4.82 7.37 -2.20
CA PHE A 61 -3.87 8.47 -2.35
C PHE A 61 -3.27 8.86 -1.01
N VAL A 62 -1.95 9.04 -0.99
CA VAL A 62 -1.21 9.59 0.15
C VAL A 62 -0.45 10.82 -0.35
N ARG A 63 -0.66 11.95 0.27
CA ARG A 63 -0.02 13.23 -0.12
C ARG A 63 -0.17 13.54 -1.63
N GLY A 64 -1.34 13.19 -2.22
CA GLY A 64 -1.65 13.40 -3.63
C GLY A 64 -1.09 12.37 -4.60
N ARG A 65 -0.33 11.36 -4.12
CA ARG A 65 0.23 10.27 -4.92
C ARG A 65 -0.62 9.02 -4.80
N ALA A 66 -0.88 8.31 -5.89
CA ALA A 66 -1.51 7.00 -5.86
C ALA A 66 -0.55 5.97 -5.23
N CYS A 67 -0.95 5.42 -4.10
CA CYS A 67 -0.15 4.49 -3.30
C CYS A 67 -0.83 3.14 -3.07
N GLY A 68 -1.98 2.92 -3.68
CA GLY A 68 -2.70 1.66 -3.61
C GLY A 68 -3.83 1.59 -4.61
N ILE A 69 -4.13 0.39 -5.06
CA ILE A 69 -5.27 0.09 -5.92
C ILE A 69 -5.99 -1.11 -5.32
N GLY A 70 -7.29 -1.05 -5.31
CA GLY A 70 -8.18 -2.09 -4.82
C GLY A 70 -9.48 -2.16 -5.60
N THR A 71 -10.43 -2.88 -5.04
CA THR A 71 -11.73 -3.11 -5.66
C THR A 71 -12.88 -2.87 -4.69
N THR A 72 -14.05 -2.58 -5.24
CA THR A 72 -15.33 -2.71 -4.55
C THR A 72 -16.03 -3.97 -5.03
N LEU A 73 -16.81 -4.57 -4.17
CA LEU A 73 -17.60 -5.78 -4.47
C LEU A 73 -18.80 -5.87 -3.53
N VAL A 74 -19.78 -6.68 -3.90
CA VAL A 74 -20.86 -7.05 -2.97
C VAL A 74 -20.32 -8.15 -2.04
N ALA A 75 -20.34 -7.92 -0.73
CA ALA A 75 -19.90 -8.90 0.24
C ALA A 75 -20.82 -10.14 0.21
N PRO A 76 -20.24 -11.36 0.26
CA PRO A 76 -21.02 -12.59 0.27
C PRO A 76 -22.01 -12.64 1.45
N THR A 77 -23.11 -13.37 1.29
CA THR A 77 -24.09 -13.60 2.37
C THR A 77 -23.80 -14.86 3.19
N THR A 78 -22.55 -15.31 3.19
CA THR A 78 -22.09 -16.51 3.91
C THR A 78 -21.90 -16.25 5.40
N PRO A 79 -21.94 -17.29 6.25
CA PRO A 79 -21.71 -17.15 7.69
C PRO A 79 -20.38 -16.52 8.07
N ASP A 80 -19.33 -16.71 7.23
CA ASP A 80 -17.98 -16.18 7.46
C ASP A 80 -17.88 -14.66 7.19
N THR A 81 -18.88 -14.10 6.48
CA THR A 81 -18.96 -12.65 6.28
C THR A 81 -19.57 -11.98 7.50
N PRO A 82 -18.95 -10.91 8.04
CA PRO A 82 -19.54 -10.13 9.14
C PRO A 82 -20.98 -9.75 8.84
N GLU A 83 -21.88 -9.94 9.79
CA GLU A 83 -23.32 -9.77 9.57
C GLU A 83 -23.69 -8.40 8.97
N GLY A 84 -23.04 -7.34 9.46
CA GLY A 84 -23.27 -5.97 8.97
C GLY A 84 -22.78 -5.72 7.53
N ASP A 85 -22.00 -6.63 6.96
CA ASP A 85 -21.44 -6.48 5.61
C ASP A 85 -22.17 -7.36 4.57
N ARG A 86 -22.91 -8.38 5.01
CA ARG A 86 -23.60 -9.34 4.13
C ARG A 86 -24.49 -8.64 3.12
N GLY A 87 -24.25 -8.89 1.83
CA GLY A 87 -25.00 -8.30 0.74
C GLY A 87 -24.79 -6.80 0.56
N ARG A 88 -23.88 -6.18 1.31
CA ARG A 88 -23.55 -4.76 1.21
C ARG A 88 -22.36 -4.54 0.31
N THR A 89 -22.24 -3.33 -0.24
CA THR A 89 -21.03 -2.96 -0.99
C THR A 89 -19.89 -2.67 -0.03
N VAL A 90 -18.82 -3.45 -0.20
CA VAL A 90 -17.56 -3.28 0.55
C VAL A 90 -16.42 -2.96 -0.40
N TYR A 91 -15.33 -2.44 0.15
CA TYR A 91 -14.09 -2.22 -0.60
C TYR A 91 -12.91 -2.87 0.12
N VAL A 92 -11.89 -3.20 -0.65
CA VAL A 92 -10.59 -3.64 -0.16
C VAL A 92 -9.52 -2.94 -0.98
N VAL A 93 -8.56 -2.31 -0.32
CA VAL A 93 -7.41 -1.67 -0.97
C VAL A 93 -6.15 -1.94 -0.19
N ASP A 94 -5.09 -2.33 -0.90
CA ASP A 94 -3.76 -2.51 -0.35
C ASP A 94 -2.95 -1.23 -0.59
N VAL A 95 -2.45 -0.62 0.48
CA VAL A 95 -1.68 0.63 0.46
C VAL A 95 -0.23 0.33 0.75
N TYR A 96 0.65 0.72 -0.17
CA TYR A 96 2.08 0.47 -0.07
C TYR A 96 2.77 1.46 0.87
N PRO A 97 3.66 0.98 1.77
CA PRO A 97 4.50 1.85 2.57
C PRO A 97 5.57 2.53 1.73
N ALA A 98 6.10 3.64 2.25
CA ALA A 98 7.24 4.33 1.65
C ALA A 98 8.51 3.47 1.76
N GLY A 99 9.31 3.48 0.69
CA GLY A 99 10.59 2.78 0.65
C GLY A 99 10.94 2.30 -0.75
N SER A 100 12.06 1.56 -0.85
CA SER A 100 12.58 0.98 -2.09
C SER A 100 12.71 -0.54 -2.05
N GLY A 101 12.31 -1.16 -0.95
CA GLY A 101 12.32 -2.61 -0.78
C GLY A 101 11.11 -3.29 -1.44
N PRO A 102 11.09 -4.64 -1.44
CA PRO A 102 9.96 -5.41 -1.92
C PRO A 102 8.66 -5.01 -1.18
N GLY A 103 7.59 -4.76 -1.92
CA GLY A 103 6.30 -4.33 -1.35
C GLY A 103 6.28 -2.88 -0.85
N GLN A 104 7.25 -2.06 -1.20
CA GLN A 104 7.34 -0.64 -0.88
C GLN A 104 7.32 0.20 -2.16
N LEU A 105 6.83 1.44 -2.06
CA LEU A 105 6.84 2.40 -3.15
C LEU A 105 7.44 3.74 -2.67
N PRO A 106 8.45 4.30 -3.39
CA PRO A 106 9.05 5.57 -3.01
C PRO A 106 8.00 6.69 -2.91
N GLY A 107 8.00 7.41 -1.79
CA GLY A 107 7.10 8.53 -1.55
C GLY A 107 5.65 8.14 -1.20
N CYS A 108 5.36 6.86 -0.95
CA CYS A 108 4.07 6.40 -0.46
C CYS A 108 3.91 6.54 1.07
N ALA A 109 3.15 5.69 1.72
CA ALA A 109 2.68 5.91 3.08
C ALA A 109 3.75 5.66 4.15
N VAL A 110 3.80 6.53 5.16
CA VAL A 110 4.46 6.26 6.44
C VAL A 110 3.41 6.23 7.54
N PRO A 111 3.69 5.58 8.69
CA PRO A 111 2.73 5.49 9.80
C PRO A 111 2.17 6.86 10.20
N GLY A 112 0.84 6.96 10.26
CA GLY A 112 0.12 8.19 10.58
C GLY A 112 -0.27 9.06 9.36
N ASP A 113 0.24 8.79 8.16
CA ASP A 113 -0.21 9.52 6.96
C ASP A 113 -1.71 9.32 6.72
N ALA A 114 -2.41 10.40 6.39
CA ALA A 114 -3.82 10.34 5.99
C ALA A 114 -3.96 9.73 4.59
N ILE A 115 -4.86 8.76 4.46
CA ILE A 115 -5.15 8.08 3.20
C ILE A 115 -6.47 8.61 2.65
N ARG A 116 -6.45 9.13 1.43
CA ARG A 116 -7.64 9.55 0.71
C ARG A 116 -8.07 8.45 -0.27
N LEU A 117 -9.25 7.92 -0.07
CA LEU A 117 -9.82 6.90 -0.94
C LEU A 117 -10.64 7.56 -2.05
N TYR A 118 -10.30 7.23 -3.30
CA TYR A 118 -11.00 7.68 -4.50
C TYR A 118 -11.67 6.50 -5.20
N PHE A 119 -12.90 6.68 -5.59
CA PHE A 119 -13.74 5.70 -6.28
C PHE A 119 -13.99 6.20 -7.71
N PRO A 120 -13.18 5.76 -8.69
CA PRO A 120 -13.22 6.28 -10.07
C PRO A 120 -14.59 6.13 -10.73
N ASP A 121 -15.24 5.00 -10.50
CA ASP A 121 -16.51 4.68 -11.17
C ASP A 121 -17.68 5.56 -10.71
N THR A 122 -17.59 6.10 -9.50
CA THR A 122 -18.51 7.12 -8.98
C THR A 122 -17.97 8.54 -9.08
N ARG A 123 -16.69 8.70 -9.45
CA ARG A 123 -15.96 9.98 -9.50
C ARG A 123 -15.98 10.74 -8.17
N ARG A 124 -15.85 10.02 -7.04
CA ARG A 124 -15.97 10.59 -5.69
C ARG A 124 -14.79 10.20 -4.81
N PHE A 125 -14.48 11.07 -3.86
CA PHE A 125 -13.64 10.72 -2.73
C PHE A 125 -14.49 10.35 -1.52
N ALA A 126 -13.94 9.47 -0.66
CA ALA A 126 -14.48 9.28 0.67
C ALA A 126 -14.26 10.52 1.55
N PHE A 127 -15.22 10.83 2.43
CA PHE A 127 -15.05 11.89 3.44
C PHE A 127 -14.01 11.50 4.49
N ALA A 128 -14.11 10.27 5.01
CA ALA A 128 -13.18 9.77 6.00
C ALA A 128 -11.80 9.52 5.37
N GLN A 129 -10.75 9.87 6.12
CA GLN A 129 -9.36 9.65 5.73
C GLN A 129 -8.70 8.79 6.81
N PRO A 130 -8.73 7.45 6.68
CA PRO A 130 -8.02 6.59 7.63
C PRO A 130 -6.53 6.90 7.64
N ALA A 131 -5.90 6.77 8.82
CA ALA A 131 -4.46 6.90 8.93
C ALA A 131 -3.77 5.58 8.52
N PHE A 132 -2.65 5.70 7.81
CA PHE A 132 -1.84 4.53 7.47
C PHE A 132 -1.33 3.84 8.74
N ALA A 133 -1.59 2.55 8.86
CA ALA A 133 -1.08 1.70 9.92
C ALA A 133 -0.56 0.40 9.31
N ALA A 134 0.45 -0.19 9.96
CA ALA A 134 1.11 -1.42 9.50
C ALA A 134 0.27 -2.70 9.65
N ALA A 135 -1.02 -2.59 9.92
CA ALA A 135 -1.94 -3.70 10.15
C ALA A 135 -3.20 -3.53 9.30
N PRO A 136 -3.97 -4.60 9.05
CA PRO A 136 -5.27 -4.49 8.44
C PRO A 136 -6.16 -3.52 9.23
N LEU A 137 -6.78 -2.57 8.54
CA LEU A 137 -7.61 -1.54 9.14
C LEU A 137 -9.02 -1.61 8.54
N ARG A 138 -10.03 -1.76 9.39
CA ARG A 138 -11.40 -1.57 8.99
C ARG A 138 -11.75 -0.08 9.03
N ALA A 139 -12.28 0.45 7.92
CA ALA A 139 -12.76 1.82 7.81
C ALA A 139 -14.01 1.87 6.94
N ASP A 140 -15.17 1.98 7.54
CA ASP A 140 -16.40 2.22 6.79
C ASP A 140 -16.41 3.67 6.30
N VAL A 141 -16.76 3.90 5.04
CA VAL A 141 -16.65 5.22 4.42
C VAL A 141 -17.93 5.65 3.73
N VAL A 142 -18.19 6.95 3.78
CA VAL A 142 -19.25 7.63 3.03
C VAL A 142 -18.61 8.46 1.93
N LEU A 143 -19.16 8.40 0.72
CA LEU A 143 -18.65 9.16 -0.42
C LEU A 143 -19.08 10.61 -0.36
N GLY A 144 -18.16 11.49 -0.73
CA GLY A 144 -18.40 12.92 -0.88
C GLY A 144 -19.07 13.28 -2.23
N PRO A 145 -19.13 14.57 -2.54
CA PRO A 145 -19.70 15.05 -3.78
C PRO A 145 -18.91 14.55 -5.01
N GLU A 146 -19.59 14.46 -6.15
CA GLU A 146 -18.97 14.05 -7.40
C GLU A 146 -17.97 15.11 -7.89
N LEU A 147 -16.80 14.64 -8.32
CA LEU A 147 -15.78 15.48 -8.94
C LEU A 147 -16.20 15.85 -10.37
N GLY A 148 -16.27 17.12 -10.67
CA GLY A 148 -16.63 17.65 -11.99
C GLY A 148 -17.85 18.54 -11.97
N GLN A 149 -18.57 18.61 -10.85
CA GLN A 149 -19.55 19.65 -10.57
C GLN A 149 -18.99 20.75 -9.65
N SER A 150 -17.71 20.73 -9.36
CA SER A 150 -17.06 21.88 -8.73
C SER A 150 -17.24 23.05 -9.67
N ARG A 151 -18.29 23.85 -9.44
CA ARG A 151 -18.25 25.24 -9.81
C ARG A 151 -16.95 25.74 -9.25
N ILE A 152 -15.99 26.03 -10.11
CA ILE A 152 -14.87 26.89 -9.76
C ILE A 152 -15.57 28.19 -9.37
N LEU A 153 -15.82 28.37 -8.08
CA LEU A 153 -16.15 29.68 -7.57
C LEU A 153 -14.89 30.50 -7.88
N PRO A 154 -14.98 31.48 -8.77
CA PRO A 154 -13.84 32.36 -8.97
C PRO A 154 -13.52 32.90 -7.59
N LEU A 155 -12.28 32.65 -7.16
CA LEU A 155 -11.72 33.32 -6.00
C LEU A 155 -11.74 34.80 -6.40
N ILE A 156 -12.82 35.50 -6.03
CA ILE A 156 -12.85 36.95 -6.12
C ILE A 156 -11.82 37.40 -5.09
N ALA A 157 -10.59 37.58 -5.59
CA ALA A 157 -9.60 38.35 -4.84
C ALA A 157 -10.29 39.69 -4.51
N ARG A 158 -10.68 39.85 -3.25
CA ARG A 158 -11.04 41.15 -2.71
C ARG A 158 -9.73 41.93 -2.65
N ASP A 159 -9.39 42.54 -3.76
CA ASP A 159 -8.41 43.59 -3.75
C ASP A 159 -8.97 44.68 -2.83
N GLY A 160 -8.41 44.77 -1.64
CA GLY A 160 -8.63 45.85 -0.74
C GLY A 160 -8.06 47.08 -1.43
N VAL A 161 -8.95 47.95 -1.86
CA VAL A 161 -8.63 49.32 -2.26
C VAL A 161 -8.49 50.15 -0.99
N PRO A 162 -7.54 51.08 -0.96
CA PRO A 162 -7.01 51.85 0.17
C PRO A 162 -8.03 52.69 0.91
#